data_cc8005da23ef3b0d8f3d8e4a38c3ad10
#
_entry.id   cc8005da23ef3b0d8f3d8e4a38c3ad10
#
_cell.length_a   1.000
_cell.length_b   1.000
_cell.length_c   1.000
_cell.angle_alpha   90.00
_cell.angle_beta   90.00
_cell.angle_gamma   90.00
#
_symmetry.space_group_name_H-M   'P 1'
#
loop_
_entity.id
_entity.type
_entity.pdbx_description
1 polymer ?
#
loop_
_entity_poly.entity_id
_entity_poly.type
_entity_poly.pdbx_seq_one_letter_code
_entity_poly.pdbx_strand_id
1 'polypeptide(L)'
;MTAVQQLFRTGDTPRPDVIILTHKLTREYDMGSELVRALRGVSLQITKNEYVAIMGPSGSGKSTLMNLIGCLDTPTSGEYWLNGQKVSDLVDDELARIRNKEIGFVFQTFNLLPRADALHNVELPLIYAGMSSRERRDRAARALERVGLGDRMDHKPNELSGGQRQRVAIARALVNEPSILLADEPTGNLDSTTSTEIMGVFAELHRQGQTVVMVTHEQDIAANAERVITLRDGLVATDHARAA
;
A
#
# COMPACT_ATOMS: atom_id res chain seq x y z
N MET A 1 -17.52 10.35 18.58
CA MET A 1 -16.29 9.56 18.93
C MET A 1 -16.49 8.21 18.28
N THR A 2 -15.66 7.88 17.29
CA THR A 2 -15.73 6.60 16.58
C THR A 2 -15.31 5.45 17.52
N ALA A 3 -15.86 4.24 17.31
CA ALA A 3 -15.57 3.04 18.13
C ALA A 3 -14.07 2.76 18.30
N VAL A 4 -13.24 3.17 17.34
CA VAL A 4 -11.76 3.04 17.38
C VAL A 4 -11.12 3.90 18.47
N GLN A 5 -11.71 5.05 18.84
CA GLN A 5 -11.17 5.94 19.88
C GLN A 5 -11.27 5.35 21.30
N GLN A 6 -12.09 4.32 21.52
CA GLN A 6 -12.27 3.68 22.82
C GLN A 6 -11.39 2.43 23.03
N LEU A 7 -10.75 1.90 21.98
CA LEU A 7 -10.09 0.57 22.01
C LEU A 7 -8.60 0.59 22.37
N PHE A 8 -7.93 1.76 22.36
CA PHE A 8 -6.49 1.81 22.64
C PHE A 8 -6.13 2.95 23.59
N ARG A 9 -5.40 2.60 24.65
CA ARG A 9 -4.64 3.56 25.46
C ARG A 9 -3.24 3.66 24.87
N THR A 10 -2.65 4.85 24.92
CA THR A 10 -1.26 5.08 24.52
C THR A 10 -0.36 4.04 25.20
N GLY A 11 0.41 3.28 24.40
CA GLY A 11 1.35 2.27 24.92
C GLY A 11 0.83 0.82 24.94
N ASP A 12 -0.43 0.56 24.60
CA ASP A 12 -0.93 -0.82 24.48
C ASP A 12 -0.43 -1.47 23.18
N THR A 13 0.10 -2.70 23.27
CA THR A 13 0.48 -3.47 22.07
C THR A 13 -0.78 -3.90 21.32
N PRO A 14 -0.82 -3.74 19.97
CA PRO A 14 -1.95 -4.18 19.16
C PRO A 14 -2.22 -5.68 19.32
N ARG A 15 -3.48 -6.09 19.16
CA ARG A 15 -3.84 -7.50 19.07
C ARG A 15 -3.14 -8.18 17.87
N PRO A 16 -2.88 -9.50 17.94
CA PRO A 16 -2.15 -10.23 16.88
C PRO A 16 -2.82 -10.23 15.50
N ASP A 17 -4.14 -10.00 15.44
CA ASP A 17 -4.92 -9.87 14.20
C ASP A 17 -4.83 -8.48 13.56
N VAL A 18 -4.34 -7.47 14.29
CA VAL A 18 -4.18 -6.10 13.82
C VAL A 18 -2.88 -5.97 13.04
N ILE A 19 -2.98 -5.59 11.76
CA ILE A 19 -1.82 -5.37 10.90
C ILE A 19 -1.37 -3.91 10.89
N ILE A 20 -2.30 -2.97 10.87
CA ILE A 20 -2.06 -1.53 10.95
C ILE A 20 -2.85 -0.96 12.11
N LEU A 21 -2.18 -0.22 12.98
CA LEU A 21 -2.80 0.60 14.00
C LEU A 21 -2.17 1.98 14.00
N THR A 22 -2.98 3.02 13.87
CA THR A 22 -2.56 4.40 14.09
C THR A 22 -3.35 5.01 15.24
N HIS A 23 -2.66 5.76 16.09
CA HIS A 23 -3.28 6.49 17.19
C HIS A 23 -2.90 7.97 17.12
N LYS A 24 -3.89 8.84 16.86
CA LYS A 24 -3.75 10.31 16.75
C LYS A 24 -2.59 10.73 15.85
N LEU A 25 -2.42 10.05 14.72
CA LEU A 25 -1.31 10.28 13.80
C LEU A 25 -1.44 11.66 13.16
N THR A 26 -0.41 12.49 13.29
CA THR A 26 -0.34 13.83 12.69
C THR A 26 0.80 13.92 11.69
N ARG A 27 0.65 14.76 10.68
CA ARG A 27 1.74 15.16 9.80
C ARG A 27 1.61 16.63 9.44
N GLU A 28 2.64 17.38 9.74
CA GLU A 28 2.76 18.80 9.45
C GLU A 28 4.00 19.03 8.58
N TYR A 29 3.86 19.88 7.58
CA TYR A 29 4.96 20.30 6.70
C TYR A 29 5.18 21.80 6.88
N ASP A 30 6.38 22.18 7.28
CA ASP A 30 6.79 23.58 7.33
C ASP A 30 7.24 24.02 5.94
N MET A 31 6.46 24.90 5.31
CA MET A 31 6.77 25.49 4.00
C MET A 31 7.47 26.84 4.13
N GLY A 32 7.96 27.19 5.35
CA GLY A 32 8.63 28.45 5.65
C GLY A 32 7.67 29.62 5.88
N SER A 33 6.71 29.86 5.01
CA SER A 33 5.69 30.90 5.14
C SER A 33 4.38 30.38 5.74
N GLU A 34 4.15 29.08 5.71
CA GLU A 34 2.91 28.44 6.13
C GLU A 34 3.17 27.05 6.70
N LEU A 35 2.43 26.66 7.73
CA LEU A 35 2.42 25.32 8.31
C LEU A 35 1.23 24.54 7.73
N VAL A 36 1.52 23.58 6.84
CA VAL A 36 0.49 22.72 6.24
C VAL A 36 0.26 21.51 7.15
N ARG A 37 -0.93 21.42 7.75
CA ARG A 37 -1.36 20.28 8.56
C ARG A 37 -2.06 19.24 7.70
N ALA A 38 -1.30 18.33 7.10
CA ALA A 38 -1.82 17.32 6.19
C ALA A 38 -2.62 16.23 6.92
N LEU A 39 -2.20 15.83 8.14
CA LEU A 39 -2.99 14.97 9.03
C LEU A 39 -3.12 15.61 10.41
N ARG A 40 -4.31 15.49 11.01
CA ARG A 40 -4.69 16.21 12.24
C ARG A 40 -5.09 15.28 13.40
N GLY A 41 -4.56 14.03 13.40
CA GLY A 41 -4.84 13.08 14.47
C GLY A 41 -5.65 11.88 13.97
N VAL A 42 -5.20 11.24 12.90
CA VAL A 42 -5.83 10.05 12.32
C VAL A 42 -5.63 8.86 13.24
N SER A 43 -6.74 8.23 13.66
CA SER A 43 -6.76 6.98 14.39
C SER A 43 -7.55 5.97 13.60
N LEU A 44 -6.90 4.88 13.18
CA LEU A 44 -7.54 3.77 12.45
C LEU A 44 -6.86 2.45 12.80
N GLN A 45 -7.58 1.37 12.58
CA GLN A 45 -7.10 0.02 12.73
C GLN A 45 -7.48 -0.77 11.48
N ILE A 46 -6.53 -1.55 10.93
CA ILE A 46 -6.80 -2.50 9.84
C ILE A 46 -6.33 -3.87 10.34
N THR A 47 -7.17 -4.89 10.16
CA THR A 47 -6.86 -6.27 10.53
C THR A 47 -6.30 -7.06 9.34
N LYS A 48 -5.70 -8.20 9.64
CA LYS A 48 -5.19 -9.11 8.61
C LYS A 48 -6.34 -9.55 7.70
N ASN A 49 -6.03 -9.66 6.42
CA ASN A 49 -6.99 -10.05 5.38
C ASN A 49 -8.21 -9.12 5.26
N GLU A 50 -8.08 -7.83 5.59
CA GLU A 50 -9.06 -6.82 5.19
C GLU A 50 -8.75 -6.27 3.80
N TYR A 51 -9.80 -5.94 3.04
CA TYR A 51 -9.71 -5.12 1.84
C TYR A 51 -10.33 -3.75 2.12
N VAL A 52 -9.48 -2.75 2.27
CA VAL A 52 -9.88 -1.39 2.68
C VAL A 52 -9.64 -0.40 1.55
N ALA A 53 -10.62 0.43 1.25
CA ALA A 53 -10.45 1.61 0.40
C ALA A 53 -10.37 2.89 1.24
N ILE A 54 -9.36 3.71 0.99
CA ILE A 54 -9.22 5.05 1.57
C ILE A 54 -9.64 6.06 0.51
N MET A 55 -10.71 6.80 0.78
CA MET A 55 -11.29 7.79 -0.11
C MET A 55 -11.19 9.21 0.45
N GLY A 56 -11.54 10.20 -0.36
CA GLY A 56 -11.66 11.60 0.04
C GLY A 56 -11.30 12.55 -1.11
N PRO A 57 -11.68 13.84 -1.01
CA PRO A 57 -11.34 14.84 -2.01
C PRO A 57 -9.82 15.06 -2.13
N SER A 58 -9.39 15.77 -3.18
CA SER A 58 -7.99 16.23 -3.29
C SER A 58 -7.63 17.07 -2.06
N GLY A 59 -6.40 16.91 -1.56
CA GLY A 59 -5.93 17.63 -0.36
C GLY A 59 -6.46 17.10 0.97
N SER A 60 -7.26 16.03 1.01
CA SER A 60 -7.79 15.47 2.27
C SER A 60 -6.77 14.74 3.14
N GLY A 61 -5.53 14.50 2.66
CA GLY A 61 -4.48 13.81 3.39
C GLY A 61 -4.28 12.34 3.01
N LYS A 62 -4.96 11.81 1.98
CA LYS A 62 -4.85 10.38 1.57
C LYS A 62 -3.43 9.95 1.24
N SER A 63 -2.74 10.68 0.36
CA SER A 63 -1.36 10.35 -0.04
C SER A 63 -0.40 10.50 1.14
N THR A 64 -0.62 11.49 2.02
CA THR A 64 0.16 11.63 3.25
C THR A 64 -0.05 10.45 4.18
N LEU A 65 -1.31 10.03 4.40
CA LEU A 65 -1.59 8.84 5.20
C LEU A 65 -0.95 7.59 4.58
N MET A 66 -1.09 7.41 3.27
CA MET A 66 -0.47 6.29 2.57
C MET A 66 1.06 6.28 2.71
N ASN A 67 1.72 7.43 2.60
CA ASN A 67 3.17 7.54 2.79
C ASN A 67 3.59 7.17 4.22
N LEU A 68 2.82 7.58 5.23
CA LEU A 68 3.10 7.22 6.63
C LEU A 68 2.91 5.73 6.89
N ILE A 69 1.76 5.15 6.50
CA ILE A 69 1.52 3.72 6.68
C ILE A 69 2.44 2.87 5.80
N GLY A 70 2.93 3.44 4.70
CA GLY A 70 3.92 2.85 3.82
C GLY A 70 5.37 2.99 4.27
N CYS A 71 5.63 3.61 5.43
CA CYS A 71 6.98 3.89 5.92
C CYS A 71 7.85 4.67 4.90
N LEU A 72 7.22 5.51 4.07
CA LEU A 72 7.89 6.44 3.12
C LEU A 72 8.11 7.82 3.75
N ASP A 73 7.41 8.11 4.83
CA ASP A 73 7.51 9.35 5.59
C ASP A 73 7.33 9.02 7.08
N THR A 74 7.67 9.96 7.98
CA THR A 74 7.54 9.82 9.43
C THR A 74 6.49 10.77 9.98
N PRO A 75 5.70 10.36 10.98
CA PRO A 75 4.70 11.24 11.58
C PRO A 75 5.35 12.39 12.36
N THR A 76 4.67 13.53 12.42
CA THR A 76 5.07 14.63 13.32
C THR A 76 4.76 14.28 14.77
N SER A 77 3.64 13.58 15.02
CA SER A 77 3.28 13.03 16.33
C SER A 77 2.24 11.91 16.20
N GLY A 78 1.96 11.23 17.30
CA GLY A 78 1.08 10.08 17.34
C GLY A 78 1.85 8.77 17.22
N GLU A 79 1.13 7.65 17.25
CA GLU A 79 1.72 6.31 17.21
C GLU A 79 1.29 5.57 15.95
N TYR A 80 2.23 4.82 15.36
CA TYR A 80 1.97 3.90 14.27
C TYR A 80 2.61 2.55 14.54
N TRP A 81 1.80 1.51 14.44
CA TRP A 81 2.18 0.10 14.59
C TRP A 81 1.90 -0.66 13.30
N LEU A 82 2.87 -1.43 12.84
CA LEU A 82 2.78 -2.31 11.68
C LEU A 82 3.15 -3.72 12.10
N ASN A 83 2.23 -4.67 11.89
CA ASN A 83 2.42 -6.09 12.21
C ASN A 83 2.99 -6.32 13.63
N GLY A 84 2.44 -5.61 14.62
CA GLY A 84 2.85 -5.70 16.03
C GLY A 84 4.12 -4.93 16.41
N GLN A 85 4.79 -4.27 15.46
CA GLN A 85 5.98 -3.46 15.70
C GLN A 85 5.63 -1.96 15.68
N LYS A 86 6.04 -1.21 16.70
CA LYS A 86 5.92 0.25 16.71
C LYS A 86 6.96 0.84 15.75
N VAL A 87 6.49 1.50 14.69
CA VAL A 87 7.34 2.02 13.61
C VAL A 87 7.48 3.53 13.63
N SER A 88 6.63 4.24 14.38
CA SER A 88 6.68 5.71 14.48
C SER A 88 7.98 6.27 15.06
N ASP A 89 8.73 5.46 15.80
CA ASP A 89 9.92 5.88 16.54
C ASP A 89 11.22 5.34 15.91
N LEU A 90 11.13 4.65 14.75
CA LEU A 90 12.27 4.02 14.10
C LEU A 90 13.04 4.98 13.21
N VAL A 91 14.35 4.70 13.06
CA VAL A 91 15.22 5.45 12.15
C VAL A 91 15.07 4.95 10.71
N ASP A 92 15.53 5.76 9.74
CA ASP A 92 15.32 5.53 8.31
C ASP A 92 15.78 4.16 7.81
N ASP A 93 16.92 3.63 8.31
CA ASP A 93 17.43 2.32 7.94
C ASP A 93 16.50 1.18 8.40
N GLU A 94 15.92 1.31 9.59
CA GLU A 94 14.96 0.33 10.11
C GLU A 94 13.64 0.42 9.35
N LEU A 95 13.15 1.63 9.07
CA LEU A 95 11.97 1.85 8.23
C LEU A 95 12.16 1.27 6.83
N ALA A 96 13.36 1.40 6.23
CA ALA A 96 13.66 0.82 4.92
C ALA A 96 13.59 -0.71 4.95
N ARG A 97 14.07 -1.37 6.02
CA ARG A 97 13.99 -2.83 6.19
C ARG A 97 12.55 -3.30 6.35
N ILE A 98 11.77 -2.61 7.19
CA ILE A 98 10.35 -2.92 7.40
C ILE A 98 9.58 -2.72 6.10
N ARG A 99 9.78 -1.61 5.41
CA ARG A 99 9.14 -1.33 4.12
C ARG A 99 9.44 -2.43 3.09
N ASN A 100 10.68 -2.87 2.99
CA ASN A 100 11.06 -3.94 2.06
C ASN A 100 10.40 -5.29 2.41
N LYS A 101 10.25 -5.59 3.71
CA LYS A 101 9.75 -6.89 4.19
C LYS A 101 8.22 -6.93 4.27
N GLU A 102 7.60 -5.90 4.82
CA GLU A 102 6.19 -5.94 5.24
C GLU A 102 5.24 -5.26 4.24
N ILE A 103 5.76 -4.44 3.30
CA ILE A 103 4.94 -3.58 2.46
C ILE A 103 5.21 -3.79 0.99
N GLY A 104 4.19 -4.15 0.23
CA GLY A 104 4.19 -4.10 -1.23
C GLY A 104 3.52 -2.82 -1.73
N PHE A 105 4.17 -2.09 -2.63
CA PHE A 105 3.61 -0.87 -3.23
C PHE A 105 3.22 -1.06 -4.68
N VAL A 106 2.01 -0.61 -5.02
CA VAL A 106 1.50 -0.50 -6.39
C VAL A 106 1.07 0.96 -6.63
N PHE A 107 1.68 1.61 -7.61
CA PHE A 107 1.45 3.02 -7.91
C PHE A 107 0.69 3.20 -9.23
N GLN A 108 -0.01 4.32 -9.39
CA GLN A 108 -0.70 4.73 -10.59
C GLN A 108 0.23 4.78 -11.82
N THR A 109 1.47 5.24 -11.65
CA THR A 109 2.47 5.41 -12.72
C THR A 109 3.38 4.20 -12.88
N PHE A 110 3.03 3.04 -12.30
CA PHE A 110 3.76 1.77 -12.32
C PHE A 110 5.15 1.84 -11.66
N ASN A 111 5.88 2.93 -11.79
CA ASN A 111 7.24 3.18 -11.26
C ASN A 111 8.21 2.04 -11.60
N LEU A 112 8.16 1.55 -12.85
CA LEU A 112 9.10 0.55 -13.36
C LEU A 112 10.39 1.23 -13.84
N LEU A 113 11.51 0.54 -13.64
CA LEU A 113 12.81 0.96 -14.18
C LEU A 113 12.79 0.77 -15.70
N PRO A 114 12.87 1.86 -16.51
CA PRO A 114 12.62 1.78 -17.94
C PRO A 114 13.69 1.02 -18.74
N ARG A 115 14.90 0.87 -18.16
CA ARG A 115 16.02 0.16 -18.78
C ARG A 115 16.12 -1.30 -18.38
N ALA A 116 15.41 -1.72 -17.34
CA ALA A 116 15.33 -3.09 -16.86
C ALA A 116 14.11 -3.80 -17.48
N ASP A 117 14.21 -5.08 -17.79
CA ASP A 117 13.08 -5.90 -18.20
C ASP A 117 12.11 -6.19 -17.02
N ALA A 118 11.04 -6.93 -17.28
CA ALA A 118 10.05 -7.27 -16.27
C ALA A 118 10.66 -8.09 -15.13
N LEU A 119 11.51 -9.07 -15.46
CA LEU A 119 12.15 -9.93 -14.46
C LEU A 119 13.04 -9.12 -13.52
N HIS A 120 13.92 -8.26 -14.05
CA HIS A 120 14.80 -7.41 -13.24
C HIS A 120 14.04 -6.38 -12.41
N ASN A 121 12.91 -5.84 -12.92
CA ASN A 121 12.05 -4.97 -12.13
C ASN A 121 11.47 -5.69 -10.91
N VAL A 122 11.06 -6.96 -11.06
CA VAL A 122 10.52 -7.76 -9.96
C VAL A 122 11.60 -8.26 -9.01
N GLU A 123 12.84 -8.49 -9.48
CA GLU A 123 13.98 -8.84 -8.63
C GLU A 123 14.40 -7.73 -7.66
N LEU A 124 14.09 -6.48 -7.95
CA LEU A 124 14.61 -5.31 -7.22
C LEU A 124 14.43 -5.38 -5.69
N PRO A 125 13.24 -5.67 -5.15
CA PRO A 125 13.04 -5.79 -3.69
C PRO A 125 13.86 -6.94 -3.07
N LEU A 126 14.12 -8.01 -3.82
CA LEU A 126 14.88 -9.16 -3.36
C LEU A 126 16.38 -8.84 -3.27
N ILE A 127 16.88 -7.89 -4.06
CA ILE A 127 18.26 -7.37 -3.95
C ILE A 127 18.44 -6.71 -2.57
N TYR A 128 17.49 -5.85 -2.19
CA TYR A 128 17.50 -5.19 -0.88
C TYR A 128 17.28 -6.17 0.29
N ALA A 129 16.60 -7.30 0.03
CA ALA A 129 16.48 -8.40 1.00
C ALA A 129 17.77 -9.24 1.15
N GLY A 130 18.82 -8.96 0.35
CA GLY A 130 20.12 -9.67 0.42
C GLY A 130 20.11 -11.08 -0.17
N MET A 131 19.13 -11.43 -1.01
CA MET A 131 19.02 -12.76 -1.59
C MET A 131 20.06 -13.00 -2.69
N SER A 132 20.46 -14.26 -2.87
CA SER A 132 21.36 -14.68 -3.93
C SER A 132 20.76 -14.47 -5.32
N SER A 133 21.59 -14.24 -6.36
CA SER A 133 21.12 -13.98 -7.74
C SER A 133 20.21 -15.11 -8.27
N ARG A 134 20.55 -16.36 -8.00
CA ARG A 134 19.73 -17.52 -8.42
C ARG A 134 18.37 -17.50 -7.76
N GLU A 135 18.32 -17.32 -6.44
CA GLU A 135 17.06 -17.31 -5.68
C GLU A 135 16.15 -16.13 -6.09
N ARG A 136 16.73 -14.94 -6.31
CA ARG A 136 15.99 -13.77 -6.81
C ARG A 136 15.31 -14.06 -8.13
N ARG A 137 16.08 -14.60 -9.09
CA ARG A 137 15.57 -14.91 -10.43
C ARG A 137 14.42 -15.90 -10.37
N ASP A 138 14.58 -16.97 -9.59
CA ASP A 138 13.56 -18.00 -9.44
C ASP A 138 12.27 -17.45 -8.77
N ARG A 139 12.38 -16.58 -7.76
CA ARG A 139 11.22 -15.95 -7.11
C ARG A 139 10.54 -14.93 -8.01
N ALA A 140 11.31 -14.08 -8.70
CA ALA A 140 10.77 -13.09 -9.62
C ALA A 140 10.04 -13.75 -10.79
N ALA A 141 10.58 -14.83 -11.35
CA ALA A 141 9.93 -15.61 -12.39
C ALA A 141 8.57 -16.14 -11.94
N ARG A 142 8.50 -16.81 -10.78
CA ARG A 142 7.23 -17.28 -10.20
C ARG A 142 6.23 -16.15 -9.94
N ALA A 143 6.72 -14.98 -9.47
CA ALA A 143 5.83 -13.82 -9.24
C ALA A 143 5.23 -13.30 -10.55
N LEU A 144 5.99 -13.28 -11.65
CA LEU A 144 5.48 -12.92 -12.98
C LEU A 144 4.51 -13.96 -13.54
N GLU A 145 4.77 -15.25 -13.35
CA GLU A 145 3.84 -16.33 -13.74
C GLU A 145 2.49 -16.18 -13.03
N ARG A 146 2.49 -15.87 -11.72
CA ARG A 146 1.26 -15.66 -10.93
C ARG A 146 0.37 -14.53 -11.46
N VAL A 147 0.94 -13.53 -12.10
CA VAL A 147 0.19 -12.42 -12.71
C VAL A 147 -0.03 -12.59 -14.22
N GLY A 148 0.29 -13.78 -14.78
CA GLY A 148 0.08 -14.12 -16.18
C GLY A 148 1.08 -13.48 -17.15
N LEU A 149 2.33 -13.25 -16.71
CA LEU A 149 3.40 -12.65 -17.51
C LEU A 149 4.64 -13.55 -17.65
N GLY A 150 4.48 -14.86 -17.54
CA GLY A 150 5.58 -15.83 -17.68
C GLY A 150 6.27 -15.80 -19.04
N ASP A 151 5.54 -15.44 -20.11
CA ASP A 151 6.05 -15.29 -21.48
C ASP A 151 6.58 -13.88 -21.79
N ARG A 152 6.60 -12.97 -20.82
CA ARG A 152 6.97 -11.55 -20.95
C ARG A 152 8.12 -11.12 -20.05
N MET A 153 8.85 -12.07 -19.44
CA MET A 153 9.89 -11.79 -18.45
C MET A 153 11.03 -10.91 -18.97
N ASP A 154 11.40 -11.07 -20.23
CA ASP A 154 12.52 -10.35 -20.87
C ASP A 154 12.07 -9.03 -21.56
N HIS A 155 10.77 -8.67 -21.48
CA HIS A 155 10.26 -7.46 -22.10
C HIS A 155 10.53 -6.24 -21.20
N LYS A 156 10.92 -5.12 -21.82
CA LYS A 156 11.07 -3.82 -21.13
C LYS A 156 9.71 -3.12 -20.98
N PRO A 157 9.58 -2.16 -20.06
CA PRO A 157 8.31 -1.45 -19.85
C PRO A 157 7.71 -0.78 -21.10
N ASN A 158 8.54 -0.32 -22.03
CA ASN A 158 8.07 0.27 -23.30
C ASN A 158 7.55 -0.74 -24.33
N GLU A 159 7.78 -2.04 -24.09
CA GLU A 159 7.33 -3.15 -24.92
C GLU A 159 6.06 -3.80 -24.36
N LEU A 160 5.56 -3.30 -23.21
CA LEU A 160 4.42 -3.80 -22.49
C LEU A 160 3.23 -2.84 -22.55
N SER A 161 2.00 -3.39 -22.62
CA SER A 161 0.78 -2.59 -22.47
C SER A 161 0.66 -1.97 -21.07
N GLY A 162 -0.27 -1.04 -20.88
CA GLY A 162 -0.55 -0.43 -19.56
C GLY A 162 -0.88 -1.49 -18.51
N GLY A 163 -1.78 -2.40 -18.81
CA GLY A 163 -2.17 -3.49 -17.90
C GLY A 163 -1.03 -4.48 -17.63
N GLN A 164 -0.21 -4.79 -18.63
CA GLN A 164 0.98 -5.62 -18.42
C GLN A 164 2.00 -4.93 -17.50
N ARG A 165 2.25 -3.62 -17.68
CA ARG A 165 3.11 -2.85 -16.76
C ARG A 165 2.56 -2.85 -15.34
N GLN A 166 1.26 -2.72 -15.16
CA GLN A 166 0.65 -2.78 -13.84
C GLN A 166 0.77 -4.17 -13.21
N ARG A 167 0.61 -5.24 -13.98
CA ARG A 167 0.84 -6.61 -13.51
C ARG A 167 2.31 -6.84 -13.10
N VAL A 168 3.29 -6.27 -13.81
CA VAL A 168 4.72 -6.27 -13.38
C VAL A 168 4.88 -5.53 -12.05
N ALA A 169 4.26 -4.36 -11.88
CA ALA A 169 4.30 -3.61 -10.62
C ALA A 169 3.66 -4.38 -9.45
N ILE A 170 2.55 -5.09 -9.69
CA ILE A 170 1.91 -5.98 -8.71
C ILE A 170 2.83 -7.16 -8.36
N ALA A 171 3.44 -7.82 -9.36
CA ALA A 171 4.39 -8.92 -9.11
C ALA A 171 5.58 -8.45 -8.26
N ARG A 172 6.14 -7.27 -8.57
CA ARG A 172 7.20 -6.65 -7.79
C ARG A 172 6.78 -6.37 -6.35
N ALA A 173 5.56 -5.88 -6.16
CA ALA A 173 5.03 -5.59 -4.83
C ALA A 173 4.87 -6.86 -3.97
N LEU A 174 4.57 -8.00 -4.60
CA LEU A 174 4.28 -9.27 -3.91
C LEU A 174 5.51 -10.18 -3.72
N VAL A 175 6.64 -9.88 -4.37
CA VAL A 175 7.77 -10.83 -4.47
C VAL A 175 8.44 -11.17 -3.13
N ASN A 176 8.36 -10.26 -2.14
CA ASN A 176 8.81 -10.48 -0.76
C ASN A 176 7.71 -11.06 0.16
N GLU A 177 6.53 -11.42 -0.37
CA GLU A 177 5.39 -11.91 0.41
C GLU A 177 5.01 -10.94 1.55
N PRO A 178 4.71 -9.66 1.22
CA PRO A 178 4.49 -8.64 2.21
C PRO A 178 3.21 -8.87 3.03
N SER A 179 3.19 -8.36 4.26
CA SER A 179 2.01 -8.42 5.13
C SER A 179 0.85 -7.56 4.62
N ILE A 180 1.16 -6.46 3.91
CA ILE A 180 0.17 -5.54 3.32
C ILE A 180 0.54 -5.17 1.89
N LEU A 181 -0.48 -4.99 1.06
CA LEU A 181 -0.38 -4.43 -0.27
C LEU A 181 -1.03 -3.05 -0.28
N LEU A 182 -0.22 -2.00 -0.48
CA LEU A 182 -0.67 -0.62 -0.60
C LEU A 182 -0.79 -0.25 -2.08
N ALA A 183 -1.97 0.19 -2.53
CA ALA A 183 -2.22 0.57 -3.90
C ALA A 183 -2.69 2.03 -3.99
N ASP A 184 -1.94 2.88 -4.70
CA ASP A 184 -2.27 4.29 -4.92
C ASP A 184 -2.82 4.46 -6.33
N GLU A 185 -4.13 4.65 -6.44
CA GLU A 185 -4.86 4.81 -7.70
C GLU A 185 -4.43 3.80 -8.79
N PRO A 186 -4.45 2.49 -8.50
CA PRO A 186 -3.78 1.47 -9.32
C PRO A 186 -4.36 1.32 -10.74
N THR A 187 -5.49 1.93 -11.02
CA THR A 187 -6.19 1.89 -12.31
C THR A 187 -6.22 3.24 -13.03
N GLY A 188 -5.76 4.32 -12.39
CA GLY A 188 -5.93 5.69 -12.89
C GLY A 188 -5.28 6.02 -14.25
N ASN A 189 -4.38 5.17 -14.75
CA ASN A 189 -3.74 5.30 -16.07
C ASN A 189 -4.14 4.18 -17.06
N LEU A 190 -5.25 3.47 -16.79
CA LEU A 190 -5.71 2.34 -17.57
C LEU A 190 -7.09 2.61 -18.17
N ASP A 191 -7.39 1.96 -19.29
CA ASP A 191 -8.75 1.93 -19.82
C ASP A 191 -9.68 1.08 -18.93
N SER A 192 -11.00 1.23 -19.12
CA SER A 192 -12.01 0.59 -18.26
C SER A 192 -11.95 -0.95 -18.26
N THR A 193 -11.65 -1.56 -19.40
CA THR A 193 -11.53 -3.02 -19.52
C THR A 193 -10.32 -3.51 -18.74
N THR A 194 -9.17 -2.90 -18.97
CA THR A 194 -7.92 -3.22 -18.27
C THR A 194 -8.05 -2.92 -16.76
N SER A 195 -8.73 -1.85 -16.38
CA SER A 195 -9.03 -1.53 -14.97
C SER A 195 -9.79 -2.64 -14.29
N THR A 196 -10.84 -3.17 -14.93
CA THR A 196 -11.61 -4.31 -14.40
C THR A 196 -10.75 -5.56 -14.22
N GLU A 197 -9.86 -5.86 -15.18
CA GLU A 197 -8.94 -6.99 -15.06
C GLU A 197 -7.96 -6.82 -13.88
N ILE A 198 -7.40 -5.62 -13.69
CA ILE A 198 -6.48 -5.33 -12.59
C ILE A 198 -7.21 -5.40 -11.23
N MET A 199 -8.44 -4.89 -11.15
CA MET A 199 -9.25 -5.05 -9.94
C MET A 199 -9.55 -6.51 -9.63
N GLY A 200 -9.75 -7.35 -10.66
CA GLY A 200 -9.86 -8.81 -10.51
C GLY A 200 -8.61 -9.44 -9.90
N VAL A 201 -7.42 -8.95 -10.24
CA VAL A 201 -6.16 -9.42 -9.61
C VAL A 201 -6.14 -9.07 -8.12
N PHE A 202 -6.50 -7.83 -7.71
CA PHE A 202 -6.57 -7.45 -6.30
C PHE A 202 -7.59 -8.29 -5.52
N ALA A 203 -8.77 -8.54 -6.09
CA ALA A 203 -9.80 -9.37 -5.48
C ALA A 203 -9.31 -10.83 -5.27
N GLU A 204 -8.56 -11.39 -6.24
CA GLU A 204 -7.96 -12.72 -6.12
C GLU A 204 -6.91 -12.75 -5.01
N LEU A 205 -6.02 -11.75 -4.95
CA LEU A 205 -5.00 -11.65 -3.90
C LEU A 205 -5.63 -11.56 -2.51
N HIS A 206 -6.70 -10.77 -2.36
CA HIS A 206 -7.45 -10.68 -1.11
C HIS A 206 -8.07 -12.04 -0.73
N ARG A 207 -8.71 -12.76 -1.68
CA ARG A 207 -9.23 -14.11 -1.42
C ARG A 207 -8.14 -15.12 -1.00
N GLN A 208 -6.89 -14.89 -1.41
CA GLN A 208 -5.73 -15.68 -0.99
C GLN A 208 -5.18 -15.27 0.39
N GLY A 209 -5.80 -14.33 1.08
CA GLY A 209 -5.41 -13.88 2.42
C GLY A 209 -4.54 -12.63 2.47
N GLN A 210 -4.33 -11.93 1.34
CA GLN A 210 -3.57 -10.69 1.30
C GLN A 210 -4.38 -9.53 1.87
N THR A 211 -3.82 -8.80 2.83
CA THR A 211 -4.38 -7.51 3.27
C THR A 211 -4.14 -6.46 2.19
N VAL A 212 -5.20 -5.78 1.75
CA VAL A 212 -5.14 -4.76 0.70
C VAL A 212 -5.62 -3.42 1.23
N VAL A 213 -4.82 -2.39 1.07
CA VAL A 213 -5.21 -0.99 1.36
C VAL A 213 -5.08 -0.19 0.07
N MET A 214 -6.19 0.27 -0.45
CA MET A 214 -6.25 0.99 -1.71
C MET A 214 -6.63 2.45 -1.48
N VAL A 215 -5.87 3.37 -2.07
CA VAL A 215 -6.23 4.79 -2.13
C VAL A 215 -6.85 5.05 -3.49
N THR A 216 -8.04 5.60 -3.50
CA THR A 216 -8.74 5.98 -4.74
C THR A 216 -9.72 7.13 -4.49
N HIS A 217 -10.01 7.90 -5.53
CA HIS A 217 -11.10 8.86 -5.53
C HIS A 217 -12.31 8.36 -6.33
N GLU A 218 -12.20 7.21 -7.01
CA GLU A 218 -13.23 6.59 -7.82
C GLU A 218 -14.13 5.67 -6.98
N GLN A 219 -15.44 5.91 -7.00
CA GLN A 219 -16.40 5.13 -6.22
C GLN A 219 -16.49 3.67 -6.70
N ASP A 220 -16.42 3.45 -8.01
CA ASP A 220 -16.50 2.11 -8.61
C ASP A 220 -15.28 1.25 -8.22
N ILE A 221 -14.11 1.86 -8.09
CA ILE A 221 -12.90 1.19 -7.61
C ILE A 221 -13.02 0.87 -6.12
N ALA A 222 -13.44 1.84 -5.31
CA ALA A 222 -13.68 1.65 -3.88
C ALA A 222 -14.76 0.61 -3.59
N ALA A 223 -15.70 0.42 -4.53
CA ALA A 223 -16.76 -0.58 -4.43
C ALA A 223 -16.25 -2.04 -4.40
N ASN A 224 -14.99 -2.30 -4.76
CA ASN A 224 -14.37 -3.62 -4.64
C ASN A 224 -13.88 -3.93 -3.20
N ALA A 225 -13.74 -2.92 -2.36
CA ALA A 225 -13.30 -3.08 -0.98
C ALA A 225 -14.47 -3.46 -0.04
N GLU A 226 -14.16 -4.18 1.04
CA GLU A 226 -15.13 -4.56 2.09
C GLU A 226 -15.39 -3.44 3.09
N ARG A 227 -14.47 -2.47 3.18
CA ARG A 227 -14.54 -1.33 4.09
C ARG A 227 -14.03 -0.08 3.40
N VAL A 228 -14.75 1.03 3.61
CA VAL A 228 -14.40 2.34 3.06
C VAL A 228 -14.14 3.32 4.19
N ILE A 229 -12.94 3.89 4.20
CA ILE A 229 -12.52 4.96 5.11
C ILE A 229 -12.46 6.26 4.32
N THR A 230 -13.23 7.26 4.70
CA THR A 230 -13.20 8.57 4.02
C THR A 230 -12.42 9.57 4.84
N LEU A 231 -11.39 10.17 4.22
CA LEU A 231 -10.64 11.28 4.80
C LEU A 231 -11.20 12.62 4.34
N ARG A 232 -11.26 13.57 5.25
CA ARG A 232 -11.58 14.97 4.99
C ARG A 232 -10.77 15.88 5.91
N ASP A 233 -10.10 16.87 5.33
CA ASP A 233 -9.33 17.89 6.07
C ASP A 233 -8.32 17.29 7.06
N GLY A 234 -7.66 16.19 6.69
CA GLY A 234 -6.66 15.51 7.53
C GLY A 234 -7.23 14.66 8.66
N LEU A 235 -8.53 14.37 8.67
CA LEU A 235 -9.22 13.55 9.65
C LEU A 235 -10.02 12.42 9.00
N VAL A 236 -10.29 11.36 9.76
CA VAL A 236 -11.26 10.32 9.37
C VAL A 236 -12.67 10.89 9.54
N ALA A 237 -13.34 11.10 8.41
CA ALA A 237 -14.73 11.61 8.39
C ALA A 237 -15.72 10.46 8.56
N THR A 238 -15.51 9.34 7.86
CA THR A 238 -16.36 8.15 7.96
C THR A 238 -15.50 6.89 7.88
N ASP A 239 -15.96 5.82 8.48
CA ASP A 239 -15.36 4.51 8.50
C ASP A 239 -16.47 3.47 8.56
N HIS A 240 -16.74 2.81 7.45
CA HIS A 240 -17.89 1.92 7.30
C HIS A 240 -17.45 0.60 6.67
N ALA A 241 -17.76 -0.52 7.33
CA ALA A 241 -17.81 -1.81 6.66
C ALA A 241 -18.95 -1.76 5.63
N ARG A 242 -18.70 -2.25 4.43
CA ARG A 242 -19.74 -2.39 3.42
C ARG A 242 -20.68 -3.52 3.84
N ALA A 243 -21.97 -3.27 3.82
CA ALA A 243 -22.96 -4.34 4.00
C ALA A 243 -22.78 -5.36 2.86
N ALA A 244 -22.64 -6.63 3.24
CA ALA A 244 -22.53 -7.75 2.32
C ALA A 244 -23.79 -7.90 1.45
#